data_a2383692aaa5fdf52e18ad6851de16cf
#
_entry.id   a2383692aaa5fdf52e18ad6851de16cf
#
_cell.length_a   1.000
_cell.length_b   1.000
_cell.length_c   1.000
_cell.angle_alpha   90.00
_cell.angle_beta   90.00
_cell.angle_gamma   90.00
#
_symmetry.space_group_name_H-M   'P 1'
#
loop_
_entity.id
_entity.type
_entity.pdbx_description
1 polymer ?
#
loop_
_entity_poly.entity_id
_entity_poly.type
_entity_poly.pdbx_seq_one_letter_code
_entity_poly.pdbx_strand_id
1 'polypeptide(L)'
;MEKDITELTQKAIKLALEGKWQEAVDLNLIIYKIKPNDIYALLRLAKAFTNLNNISNAKKYYRKVLNIDQYNPIAKRNLNRLKNIKNGDLNRSLPAQTAVFLEEPGKTKSLYLVRLADENKLASLEVGEPLQLILNPKSVSVSKANNHLGKLPDDLAFRLIHLINKGNKYQAFVRSVEKNKLKIFLKEVYKSKPNQQIQSFPSKENIKGYYSFMPSEFLNETPIEEIEN
;
A
#
# COMPACT_ATOMS: atom_id res chain seq x y z
N MET A 1 -21.55 3.38 31.22
CA MET A 1 -20.66 2.28 30.82
C MET A 1 -20.47 2.17 29.31
N GLU A 2 -21.51 2.03 28.48
CA GLU A 2 -21.27 1.99 26.99
C GLU A 2 -20.82 3.32 26.40
N LYS A 3 -21.39 4.44 26.86
CA LYS A 3 -20.97 5.79 26.46
C LYS A 3 -19.48 6.04 26.72
N ASP A 4 -19.02 5.61 27.89
CA ASP A 4 -17.62 5.76 28.32
C ASP A 4 -16.65 4.95 27.43
N ILE A 5 -17.07 3.74 26.99
CA ILE A 5 -16.25 2.90 26.11
C ILE A 5 -16.15 3.54 24.71
N THR A 6 -17.21 4.15 24.23
CA THR A 6 -17.22 4.84 22.93
C THR A 6 -16.28 6.04 22.96
N GLU A 7 -16.31 6.85 24.00
CA GLU A 7 -15.39 7.99 24.18
C GLU A 7 -13.93 7.53 24.30
N LEU A 8 -13.66 6.50 25.11
CA LEU A 8 -12.33 5.91 25.23
C LEU A 8 -11.83 5.37 23.88
N THR A 9 -12.71 4.75 23.10
CA THR A 9 -12.38 4.23 21.76
C THR A 9 -12.01 5.37 20.82
N GLN A 10 -12.80 6.43 20.74
CA GLN A 10 -12.51 7.59 19.89
C GLN A 10 -11.19 8.26 20.28
N LYS A 11 -10.96 8.43 21.60
CA LYS A 11 -9.71 8.98 22.11
C LYS A 11 -8.51 8.11 21.77
N ALA A 12 -8.62 6.78 21.90
CA ALA A 12 -7.56 5.86 21.55
C ALA A 12 -7.24 5.88 20.05
N ILE A 13 -8.25 6.00 19.17
CA ILE A 13 -8.09 6.15 17.72
C ILE A 13 -7.38 7.47 17.42
N LYS A 14 -7.81 8.58 18.03
CA LYS A 14 -7.18 9.89 17.84
C LYS A 14 -5.70 9.88 18.21
N LEU A 15 -5.36 9.32 19.38
CA LEU A 15 -3.97 9.19 19.83
C LEU A 15 -3.12 8.34 18.86
N ALA A 16 -3.67 7.26 18.34
CA ALA A 16 -3.00 6.43 17.33
C ALA A 16 -2.76 7.20 16.02
N LEU A 17 -3.69 8.05 15.57
CA LEU A 17 -3.55 8.91 14.40
C LEU A 17 -2.49 10.01 14.62
N GLU A 18 -2.36 10.49 15.85
CA GLU A 18 -1.31 11.46 16.26
C GLU A 18 0.07 10.79 16.46
N GLY A 19 0.17 9.46 16.30
CA GLY A 19 1.42 8.72 16.54
C GLY A 19 1.75 8.48 18.01
N LYS A 20 0.87 8.83 18.94
CA LYS A 20 1.02 8.62 20.39
C LYS A 20 0.67 7.19 20.77
N TRP A 21 1.51 6.25 20.30
CA TRP A 21 1.21 4.82 20.36
C TRP A 21 1.13 4.27 21.78
N GLN A 22 1.96 4.78 22.71
CA GLN A 22 1.94 4.31 24.12
C GLN A 22 0.62 4.70 24.79
N GLU A 23 0.19 5.94 24.65
CA GLU A 23 -1.09 6.41 25.21
C GLU A 23 -2.27 5.65 24.57
N ALA A 24 -2.19 5.35 23.27
CA ALA A 24 -3.19 4.54 22.59
C ALA A 24 -3.23 3.10 23.14
N VAL A 25 -2.09 2.50 23.50
CA VAL A 25 -2.03 1.19 24.18
C VAL A 25 -2.74 1.26 25.52
N ASP A 26 -2.43 2.26 26.34
CA ASP A 26 -2.97 2.39 27.71
C ASP A 26 -4.50 2.48 27.71
N LEU A 27 -5.08 3.30 26.82
CA LEU A 27 -6.53 3.38 26.67
C LEU A 27 -7.16 2.09 26.12
N ASN A 28 -6.54 1.45 25.13
CA ASN A 28 -7.06 0.18 24.62
C ASN A 28 -6.93 -0.96 25.63
N LEU A 29 -5.96 -0.92 26.56
CA LEU A 29 -5.88 -1.88 27.68
C LEU A 29 -7.04 -1.67 28.68
N ILE A 30 -7.47 -0.43 28.92
CA ILE A 30 -8.66 -0.16 29.73
C ILE A 30 -9.90 -0.76 29.04
N ILE A 31 -10.08 -0.50 27.76
CA ILE A 31 -11.19 -1.07 26.98
C ILE A 31 -11.15 -2.61 27.02
N TYR A 32 -9.97 -3.20 26.83
CA TYR A 32 -9.79 -4.65 26.88
C TYR A 32 -10.12 -5.25 28.25
N LYS A 33 -9.83 -4.56 29.35
CA LYS A 33 -10.24 -5.02 30.71
C LYS A 33 -11.75 -5.04 30.88
N ILE A 34 -12.46 -4.08 30.26
CA ILE A 34 -13.95 -3.99 30.33
C ILE A 34 -14.59 -4.99 29.37
N LYS A 35 -14.05 -5.12 28.14
CA LYS A 35 -14.57 -6.02 27.08
C LYS A 35 -13.40 -6.87 26.54
N PRO A 36 -13.05 -8.01 27.18
CA PRO A 36 -11.92 -8.83 26.78
C PRO A 36 -12.01 -9.46 25.39
N ASN A 37 -13.24 -9.63 24.88
CA ASN A 37 -13.51 -10.23 23.58
C ASN A 37 -13.80 -9.20 22.48
N ASP A 38 -13.54 -7.92 22.71
CA ASP A 38 -13.66 -6.90 21.67
C ASP A 38 -12.52 -7.05 20.65
N ILE A 39 -12.87 -7.62 19.52
CA ILE A 39 -11.93 -7.86 18.39
C ILE A 39 -11.28 -6.55 17.94
N TYR A 40 -12.03 -5.45 17.91
CA TYR A 40 -11.50 -4.16 17.45
C TYR A 40 -10.49 -3.57 18.47
N ALA A 41 -10.76 -3.69 19.77
CA ALA A 41 -9.80 -3.28 20.80
C ALA A 41 -8.50 -4.11 20.73
N LEU A 42 -8.64 -5.42 20.54
CA LEU A 42 -7.48 -6.31 20.37
C LEU A 42 -6.68 -6.00 19.10
N LEU A 43 -7.32 -5.68 17.98
CA LEU A 43 -6.65 -5.26 16.75
C LEU A 43 -5.92 -3.93 16.93
N ARG A 44 -6.55 -2.94 17.60
CA ARG A 44 -5.91 -1.65 17.93
C ARG A 44 -4.69 -1.84 18.83
N LEU A 45 -4.78 -2.68 19.86
CA LEU A 45 -3.65 -3.03 20.73
C LEU A 45 -2.51 -3.67 19.93
N ALA A 46 -2.83 -4.68 19.11
CA ALA A 46 -1.82 -5.35 18.30
C ALA A 46 -1.13 -4.38 17.34
N LYS A 47 -1.88 -3.47 16.71
CA LYS A 47 -1.34 -2.44 15.82
C LYS A 47 -0.48 -1.43 16.56
N ALA A 48 -0.91 -0.94 17.74
CA ALA A 48 -0.16 -0.01 18.54
C ALA A 48 1.17 -0.63 19.02
N PHE A 49 1.16 -1.88 19.52
CA PHE A 49 2.39 -2.60 19.87
C PHE A 49 3.31 -2.84 18.66
N THR A 50 2.75 -3.03 17.48
CA THR A 50 3.56 -3.12 16.24
C THR A 50 4.31 -1.80 16.00
N ASN A 51 3.63 -0.65 16.13
CA ASN A 51 4.26 0.66 15.92
C ASN A 51 5.26 1.05 17.03
N LEU A 52 5.08 0.52 18.24
CA LEU A 52 6.05 0.61 19.34
C LEU A 52 7.23 -0.37 19.18
N ASN A 53 7.29 -1.13 18.10
CA ASN A 53 8.29 -2.16 17.86
C ASN A 53 8.33 -3.26 18.92
N ASN A 54 7.20 -3.47 19.63
CA ASN A 54 7.01 -4.55 20.59
C ASN A 54 6.32 -5.74 19.91
N ILE A 55 7.12 -6.47 19.12
CA ILE A 55 6.62 -7.54 18.26
C ILE A 55 6.00 -8.70 19.04
N SER A 56 6.56 -9.00 20.22
CA SER A 56 6.04 -10.08 21.08
C SER A 56 4.60 -9.81 21.51
N ASN A 57 4.32 -8.61 22.02
CA ASN A 57 2.96 -8.22 22.41
C ASN A 57 2.04 -8.07 21.17
N ALA A 58 2.53 -7.51 20.07
CA ALA A 58 1.76 -7.46 18.83
C ALA A 58 1.28 -8.86 18.40
N LYS A 59 2.20 -9.83 18.33
CA LYS A 59 1.87 -11.23 18.01
C LYS A 59 0.87 -11.84 19.01
N LYS A 60 1.02 -11.55 20.32
CA LYS A 60 0.12 -12.02 21.37
C LYS A 60 -1.32 -11.55 21.13
N TYR A 61 -1.53 -10.27 20.87
CA TYR A 61 -2.87 -9.72 20.66
C TYR A 61 -3.48 -10.13 19.33
N TYR A 62 -2.71 -10.23 18.24
CA TYR A 62 -3.23 -10.81 16.99
C TYR A 62 -3.66 -12.26 17.14
N ARG A 63 -2.92 -13.08 17.92
CA ARG A 63 -3.35 -14.46 18.22
C ARG A 63 -4.64 -14.50 19.02
N LYS A 64 -4.83 -13.59 20.01
CA LYS A 64 -6.10 -13.46 20.73
C LYS A 64 -7.27 -13.17 19.80
N VAL A 65 -7.07 -12.31 18.78
CA VAL A 65 -8.10 -12.09 17.75
C VAL A 65 -8.43 -13.40 17.03
N LEU A 66 -7.44 -14.19 16.62
CA LEU A 66 -7.68 -15.47 15.93
C LEU A 66 -8.34 -16.53 16.82
N ASN A 67 -8.17 -16.44 18.13
CA ASN A 67 -8.88 -17.35 19.06
C ASN A 67 -10.38 -17.03 19.13
N ILE A 68 -10.79 -15.78 18.85
CA ILE A 68 -12.20 -15.34 18.84
C ILE A 68 -12.77 -15.48 17.42
N ASP A 69 -12.03 -15.01 16.41
CA ASP A 69 -12.38 -15.06 14.99
C ASP A 69 -11.23 -15.70 14.21
N GLN A 70 -11.30 -17.02 14.03
CA GLN A 70 -10.27 -17.80 13.36
C GLN A 70 -9.99 -17.36 11.92
N TYR A 71 -10.93 -16.72 11.26
CA TYR A 71 -10.82 -16.28 9.86
C TYR A 71 -10.47 -14.81 9.71
N ASN A 72 -10.22 -14.08 10.80
CA ASN A 72 -9.93 -12.65 10.75
C ASN A 72 -8.77 -12.31 9.79
N PRO A 73 -9.04 -11.61 8.68
CA PRO A 73 -8.02 -11.38 7.65
C PRO A 73 -6.93 -10.43 8.12
N ILE A 74 -7.28 -9.46 8.99
CA ILE A 74 -6.32 -8.48 9.51
C ILE A 74 -5.31 -9.17 10.41
N ALA A 75 -5.78 -10.00 11.34
CA ALA A 75 -4.91 -10.72 12.27
C ALA A 75 -4.01 -11.72 11.54
N LYS A 76 -4.56 -12.52 10.59
CA LYS A 76 -3.79 -13.46 9.78
C LYS A 76 -2.66 -12.76 9.00
N ARG A 77 -3.00 -11.68 8.30
CA ARG A 77 -2.04 -10.92 7.50
C ARG A 77 -0.92 -10.34 8.35
N ASN A 78 -1.27 -9.70 9.47
CA ASN A 78 -0.26 -9.09 10.34
C ASN A 78 0.60 -10.12 11.05
N LEU A 79 0.05 -11.24 11.52
CA LEU A 79 0.85 -12.33 12.10
C LEU A 79 1.83 -12.92 11.08
N ASN A 80 1.41 -13.11 9.84
CA ASN A 80 2.29 -13.62 8.78
C ASN A 80 3.43 -12.63 8.50
N ARG A 81 3.13 -11.32 8.46
CA ARG A 81 4.13 -10.27 8.32
C ARG A 81 5.14 -10.26 9.46
N LEU A 82 4.66 -10.39 10.70
CA LEU A 82 5.50 -10.35 11.90
C LEU A 82 6.23 -11.69 12.17
N LYS A 83 5.98 -12.75 11.40
CA LYS A 83 6.46 -14.10 11.69
C LYS A 83 7.97 -14.18 11.89
N ASN A 84 8.73 -13.51 11.02
CA ASN A 84 10.19 -13.56 11.00
C ASN A 84 10.84 -12.30 11.62
N ILE A 85 10.05 -11.41 12.22
CA ILE A 85 10.54 -10.15 12.80
C ILE A 85 10.71 -10.33 14.30
N LYS A 86 11.85 -9.88 14.84
CA LYS A 86 12.13 -9.80 16.28
C LYS A 86 11.84 -8.40 16.82
N ASN A 87 11.80 -8.26 18.15
CA ASN A 87 11.68 -6.94 18.78
C ASN A 87 12.88 -6.06 18.38
N GLY A 88 12.60 -4.84 17.97
CA GLY A 88 13.64 -3.89 17.57
C GLY A 88 13.92 -3.83 16.06
N ASP A 89 13.55 -4.85 15.28
CA ASP A 89 13.90 -4.98 13.86
C ASP A 89 12.93 -4.25 12.90
N LEU A 90 11.82 -3.72 13.38
CA LEU A 90 10.95 -2.92 12.53
C LEU A 90 11.59 -1.54 12.31
N ASN A 91 12.14 -1.35 11.12
CA ASN A 91 12.32 0.00 10.62
C ASN A 91 10.97 0.72 10.74
N ARG A 92 10.98 1.83 11.48
CA ARG A 92 9.79 2.62 11.84
C ARG A 92 8.82 2.66 10.67
N SER A 93 7.67 2.04 10.85
CA SER A 93 6.55 2.25 9.93
C SER A 93 6.31 3.74 9.89
N LEU A 94 6.56 4.34 8.75
CA LEU A 94 6.19 5.72 8.52
C LEU A 94 4.72 5.85 8.93
N PRO A 95 4.33 6.92 9.63
CA PRO A 95 2.92 7.16 9.95
C PRO A 95 2.13 7.00 8.67
N ALA A 96 0.93 6.44 8.75
CA ALA A 96 0.05 6.28 7.60
C ALA A 96 -0.15 7.65 6.97
N GLN A 97 0.69 7.96 5.99
CA GLN A 97 0.70 9.27 5.35
C GLN A 97 -0.47 9.28 4.37
N THR A 98 -1.65 9.67 4.83
CA THR A 98 -2.76 10.06 3.96
C THR A 98 -2.31 11.08 2.90
N ALA A 99 -1.32 11.91 3.24
CA ALA A 99 -0.66 12.82 2.31
C ALA A 99 0.09 12.13 1.14
N VAL A 100 0.50 10.86 1.28
CA VAL A 100 1.16 10.12 0.19
C VAL A 100 0.23 9.89 -0.99
N PHE A 101 -1.08 9.75 -0.73
CA PHE A 101 -2.08 9.42 -1.74
C PHE A 101 -2.86 10.61 -2.28
N LEU A 102 -2.33 11.84 -2.12
CA LEU A 102 -2.92 13.01 -2.75
C LEU A 102 -2.87 12.85 -4.27
N GLU A 103 -4.03 12.81 -4.92
CA GLU A 103 -4.14 12.66 -6.35
C GLU A 103 -3.96 14.02 -7.04
N GLU A 104 -2.90 14.14 -7.82
CA GLU A 104 -2.58 15.30 -8.65
C GLU A 104 -2.77 14.90 -10.12
N PRO A 105 -3.75 15.51 -10.86
CA PRO A 105 -3.97 15.18 -12.26
C PRO A 105 -2.69 15.31 -13.10
N GLY A 106 -2.42 14.31 -13.92
CA GLY A 106 -1.24 14.27 -14.79
C GLY A 106 0.07 13.87 -14.11
N LYS A 107 0.17 13.92 -12.75
CA LYS A 107 1.38 13.61 -11.99
C LYS A 107 1.27 12.36 -11.14
N THR A 108 0.07 11.92 -10.82
CA THR A 108 -0.16 10.73 -10.00
C THR A 108 -1.11 9.76 -10.67
N LYS A 109 -0.96 8.47 -10.38
CA LYS A 109 -1.85 7.42 -10.86
C LYS A 109 -1.93 6.26 -9.89
N SER A 110 -3.16 5.81 -9.62
CA SER A 110 -3.42 4.54 -8.93
C SER A 110 -3.74 3.45 -9.96
N LEU A 111 -3.10 2.29 -9.83
CA LEU A 111 -3.29 1.18 -10.76
C LEU A 111 -3.06 -0.18 -10.10
N TYR A 112 -3.59 -1.23 -10.70
CA TYR A 112 -3.29 -2.60 -10.32
C TYR A 112 -2.05 -3.10 -11.06
N LEU A 113 -1.19 -3.84 -10.35
CA LEU A 113 -0.09 -4.56 -10.98
C LEU A 113 -0.61 -5.80 -11.70
N VAL A 114 0.10 -6.19 -12.73
CA VAL A 114 -0.07 -7.46 -13.45
C VAL A 114 1.07 -8.42 -13.14
N ARG A 115 0.90 -9.72 -13.47
CA ARG A 115 1.92 -10.76 -13.24
C ARG A 115 2.44 -10.72 -11.79
N LEU A 116 1.50 -10.82 -10.85
CA LEU A 116 1.76 -10.71 -9.44
C LEU A 116 2.60 -11.87 -8.90
N ALA A 117 3.38 -11.60 -7.86
CA ALA A 117 4.05 -12.61 -7.06
C ALA A 117 3.06 -13.40 -6.20
N ASP A 118 3.58 -14.45 -5.54
CA ASP A 118 2.81 -15.31 -4.65
C ASP A 118 2.07 -14.52 -3.55
N GLU A 119 0.88 -15.02 -3.19
CA GLU A 119 -0.01 -14.41 -2.19
C GLU A 119 0.70 -14.15 -0.84
N ASN A 120 1.60 -15.03 -0.42
CA ASN A 120 2.36 -14.88 0.82
C ASN A 120 3.27 -13.64 0.81
N LYS A 121 3.87 -13.29 -0.33
CA LYS A 121 4.69 -12.09 -0.49
C LYS A 121 3.84 -10.84 -0.46
N LEU A 122 2.68 -10.87 -1.10
CA LEU A 122 1.74 -9.75 -1.11
C LEU A 122 1.15 -9.51 0.28
N ALA A 123 0.83 -10.57 1.04
CA ALA A 123 0.28 -10.48 2.39
C ALA A 123 1.22 -9.77 3.39
N SER A 124 2.51 -9.67 3.08
CA SER A 124 3.50 -8.98 3.93
C SER A 124 3.52 -7.45 3.75
N LEU A 125 2.81 -6.92 2.74
CA LEU A 125 2.83 -5.50 2.41
C LEU A 125 1.86 -4.69 3.26
N GLU A 126 2.26 -3.46 3.61
CA GLU A 126 1.39 -2.47 4.25
C GLU A 126 1.06 -1.32 3.29
N VAL A 127 -0.13 -0.74 3.50
CA VAL A 127 -0.53 0.48 2.78
C VAL A 127 0.41 1.62 3.17
N GLY A 128 0.86 2.38 2.15
CA GLY A 128 1.83 3.47 2.33
C GLY A 128 3.29 3.04 2.27
N GLU A 129 3.60 1.75 2.19
CA GLU A 129 5.00 1.30 2.04
C GLU A 129 5.59 1.73 0.69
N PRO A 130 6.85 2.24 0.69
CA PRO A 130 7.55 2.57 -0.54
C PRO A 130 7.94 1.31 -1.31
N LEU A 131 7.85 1.40 -2.64
CA LEU A 131 8.19 0.35 -3.57
C LEU A 131 9.27 0.84 -4.54
N GLN A 132 10.07 -0.09 -5.03
CA GLN A 132 11.09 0.16 -6.03
C GLN A 132 10.56 -0.16 -7.43
N LEU A 133 10.81 0.74 -8.37
CA LEU A 133 10.55 0.53 -9.80
C LEU A 133 11.87 0.07 -10.45
N ILE A 134 11.85 -1.10 -11.05
CA ILE A 134 13.00 -1.68 -11.76
C ILE A 134 12.69 -1.65 -13.25
N LEU A 135 13.46 -0.85 -13.97
CA LEU A 135 13.30 -0.71 -15.41
C LEU A 135 13.98 -1.89 -16.11
N ASN A 136 13.23 -2.51 -17.02
CA ASN A 136 13.74 -3.46 -17.99
C ASN A 136 13.49 -2.89 -19.40
N PRO A 137 14.11 -3.42 -20.44
CA PRO A 137 13.98 -2.86 -21.81
C PRO A 137 12.54 -2.72 -22.32
N LYS A 138 11.64 -3.62 -21.94
CA LYS A 138 10.24 -3.65 -22.38
C LYS A 138 9.22 -3.72 -21.24
N SER A 139 9.62 -3.60 -19.99
CA SER A 139 8.69 -3.69 -18.85
C SER A 139 9.23 -2.95 -17.62
N VAL A 140 8.34 -2.57 -16.70
CA VAL A 140 8.73 -2.05 -15.40
C VAL A 140 8.27 -3.02 -14.32
N SER A 141 9.22 -3.62 -13.62
CA SER A 141 8.94 -4.48 -12.47
C SER A 141 8.83 -3.65 -11.20
N VAL A 142 7.98 -4.11 -10.28
CA VAL A 142 7.82 -3.50 -8.97
C VAL A 142 8.32 -4.47 -7.92
N SER A 143 9.18 -3.99 -7.01
CA SER A 143 9.77 -4.80 -5.95
C SER A 143 9.81 -4.08 -4.61
N LYS A 144 10.01 -4.87 -3.54
CA LYS A 144 10.30 -4.40 -2.19
C LYS A 144 11.43 -5.24 -1.61
N ALA A 145 12.52 -4.58 -1.15
CA ALA A 145 13.68 -5.28 -0.58
C ALA A 145 14.15 -6.47 -1.44
N ASN A 146 14.31 -6.25 -2.75
CA ASN A 146 14.67 -7.25 -3.78
C ASN A 146 13.64 -8.36 -4.03
N ASN A 147 12.49 -8.36 -3.36
CA ASN A 147 11.40 -9.29 -3.66
C ASN A 147 10.52 -8.72 -4.78
N HIS A 148 10.45 -9.45 -5.89
CA HIS A 148 9.53 -9.12 -6.99
C HIS A 148 8.08 -9.22 -6.51
N LEU A 149 7.26 -8.21 -6.84
CA LEU A 149 5.85 -8.13 -6.45
C LEU A 149 4.90 -8.21 -7.65
N GLY A 150 5.34 -7.78 -8.81
CA GLY A 150 4.56 -7.75 -10.04
C GLY A 150 5.14 -6.77 -11.05
N LYS A 151 4.40 -6.52 -12.13
CA LYS A 151 4.80 -5.59 -13.20
C LYS A 151 3.73 -4.52 -13.41
N LEU A 152 4.13 -3.37 -13.93
CA LEU A 152 3.18 -2.39 -14.46
C LEU A 152 2.51 -2.95 -15.72
N PRO A 153 1.26 -2.55 -16.03
CA PRO A 153 0.66 -2.78 -17.35
C PRO A 153 1.56 -2.25 -18.47
N ASP A 154 1.60 -2.95 -19.59
CA ASP A 154 2.60 -2.73 -20.64
C ASP A 154 2.51 -1.32 -21.25
N ASP A 155 1.30 -0.79 -21.46
CA ASP A 155 1.04 0.57 -21.94
C ASP A 155 1.70 1.63 -21.06
N LEU A 156 1.53 1.51 -19.75
CA LEU A 156 2.12 2.42 -18.78
C LEU A 156 3.63 2.20 -18.62
N ALA A 157 4.08 0.94 -18.69
CA ALA A 157 5.49 0.60 -18.58
C ALA A 157 6.31 1.27 -19.69
N PHE A 158 5.90 1.17 -20.96
CA PHE A 158 6.57 1.83 -22.10
C PHE A 158 6.65 3.34 -21.92
N ARG A 159 5.53 3.95 -21.50
CA ARG A 159 5.49 5.39 -21.24
C ARG A 159 6.47 5.79 -20.15
N LEU A 160 6.48 5.10 -19.02
CA LEU A 160 7.37 5.43 -17.90
C LEU A 160 8.84 5.19 -18.25
N ILE A 161 9.17 4.11 -18.97
CA ILE A 161 10.53 3.86 -19.46
C ILE A 161 11.02 5.05 -20.29
N HIS A 162 10.22 5.53 -21.25
CA HIS A 162 10.58 6.67 -22.07
C HIS A 162 10.81 7.95 -21.22
N LEU A 163 9.90 8.24 -20.29
CA LEU A 163 10.00 9.44 -19.45
C LEU A 163 11.17 9.37 -18.45
N ILE A 164 11.42 8.18 -17.88
CA ILE A 164 12.52 7.98 -16.93
C ILE A 164 13.87 8.08 -17.67
N ASN A 165 13.99 7.49 -18.86
CA ASN A 165 15.21 7.59 -19.68
C ASN A 165 15.53 9.04 -20.06
N LYS A 166 14.52 9.91 -20.14
CA LYS A 166 14.66 11.35 -20.34
C LYS A 166 14.83 12.13 -19.03
N GLY A 167 14.95 11.45 -17.90
CA GLY A 167 15.32 12.04 -16.62
C GLY A 167 14.19 12.30 -15.63
N ASN A 168 12.94 11.92 -15.90
CA ASN A 168 11.88 12.00 -14.89
C ASN A 168 12.13 11.01 -13.75
N LYS A 169 11.66 11.35 -12.54
CA LYS A 169 11.74 10.46 -11.36
C LYS A 169 10.36 10.22 -10.78
N TYR A 170 10.13 9.00 -10.34
CA TYR A 170 8.87 8.54 -9.78
C TYR A 170 9.08 7.85 -8.45
N GLN A 171 8.09 7.93 -7.60
CA GLN A 171 7.94 7.11 -6.39
C GLN A 171 6.72 6.22 -6.54
N ALA A 172 6.81 5.03 -5.95
CA ALA A 172 5.71 4.07 -5.91
C ALA A 172 5.42 3.68 -4.46
N PHE A 173 4.15 3.52 -4.13
CA PHE A 173 3.69 3.14 -2.79
C PHE A 173 2.57 2.11 -2.89
N VAL A 174 2.48 1.24 -1.89
CA VAL A 174 1.36 0.30 -1.75
C VAL A 174 0.09 1.07 -1.43
N ARG A 175 -0.95 1.00 -2.27
CA ARG A 175 -2.26 1.63 -2.02
C ARG A 175 -3.26 0.68 -1.39
N SER A 176 -3.41 -0.53 -1.92
CA SER A 176 -4.21 -1.59 -1.31
C SER A 176 -3.69 -2.97 -1.68
N VAL A 177 -3.88 -3.92 -0.78
CA VAL A 177 -3.54 -5.33 -0.99
C VAL A 177 -4.79 -6.17 -0.77
N GLU A 178 -5.21 -6.89 -1.80
CA GLU A 178 -6.30 -7.86 -1.79
C GLU A 178 -5.72 -9.25 -2.12
N LYS A 179 -6.53 -10.29 -1.99
CA LYS A 179 -6.06 -11.68 -2.13
C LYS A 179 -5.22 -11.94 -3.38
N ASN A 180 -5.67 -11.46 -4.54
CA ASN A 180 -4.99 -11.64 -5.84
C ASN A 180 -4.81 -10.31 -6.58
N LYS A 181 -4.80 -9.18 -5.86
CA LYS A 181 -4.67 -7.85 -6.47
C LYS A 181 -3.78 -6.98 -5.60
N LEU A 182 -2.82 -6.33 -6.22
CA LEU A 182 -1.99 -5.32 -5.59
C LEU A 182 -2.21 -4.00 -6.33
N LYS A 183 -2.82 -3.04 -5.65
CA LYS A 183 -2.96 -1.67 -6.14
C LYS A 183 -1.82 -0.83 -5.61
N ILE A 184 -1.15 -0.13 -6.49
CA ILE A 184 -0.08 0.80 -6.14
C ILE A 184 -0.47 2.22 -6.48
N PHE A 185 0.22 3.17 -5.87
CA PHE A 185 0.14 4.59 -6.15
C PHE A 185 1.48 5.04 -6.70
N LEU A 186 1.46 5.62 -7.90
CA LEU A 186 2.64 6.22 -8.55
C LEU A 186 2.56 7.74 -8.44
N LYS A 187 3.68 8.36 -8.14
CA LYS A 187 3.82 9.82 -8.08
C LYS A 187 5.06 10.26 -8.83
N GLU A 188 4.90 11.21 -9.76
CA GLU A 188 6.01 11.95 -10.35
C GLU A 188 6.58 12.89 -9.28
N VAL A 189 7.85 12.73 -8.95
CA VAL A 189 8.55 13.56 -7.94
C VAL A 189 9.50 14.55 -8.59
N TYR A 190 9.90 14.28 -9.84
CA TYR A 190 10.72 15.19 -10.62
C TYR A 190 10.39 15.05 -12.10
N LYS A 191 10.22 16.18 -12.76
CA LYS A 191 9.99 16.29 -14.21
C LYS A 191 11.21 16.92 -14.87
N SER A 192 11.79 16.23 -15.82
CA SER A 192 12.96 16.70 -16.57
C SER A 192 12.57 17.80 -17.59
N LYS A 193 13.51 18.66 -17.93
CA LYS A 193 13.31 19.73 -18.92
C LYS A 193 12.78 19.22 -20.28
N PRO A 194 13.31 18.13 -20.87
CA PRO A 194 12.78 17.61 -22.13
C PRO A 194 11.31 17.14 -22.06
N ASN A 195 10.80 16.82 -20.87
CA ASN A 195 9.45 16.30 -20.67
C ASN A 195 8.46 17.34 -20.12
N GLN A 196 8.84 18.63 -20.06
CA GLN A 196 8.06 19.66 -19.37
C GLN A 196 6.60 19.76 -19.85
N GLN A 197 6.38 19.59 -21.17
CA GLN A 197 5.06 19.62 -21.79
C GLN A 197 4.31 18.28 -21.77
N ILE A 198 4.97 17.20 -21.28
CA ILE A 198 4.40 15.86 -21.35
C ILE A 198 3.84 15.48 -19.97
N GLN A 199 2.55 15.20 -19.89
CA GLN A 199 1.95 14.69 -18.66
C GLN A 199 2.37 13.23 -18.46
N SER A 200 2.79 12.85 -17.26
CA SER A 200 3.14 11.46 -16.94
C SER A 200 1.95 10.52 -17.01
N PHE A 201 0.79 10.99 -16.54
CA PHE A 201 -0.46 10.22 -16.46
C PHE A 201 -1.62 11.04 -17.05
N PRO A 202 -1.79 11.09 -18.39
CA PRO A 202 -2.89 11.81 -19.01
C PRO A 202 -4.24 11.21 -18.60
N SER A 203 -5.28 12.05 -18.54
CA SER A 203 -6.67 11.60 -18.41
C SER A 203 -7.14 10.86 -19.67
N LYS A 204 -8.19 10.04 -19.53
CA LYS A 204 -8.75 9.27 -20.68
C LYS A 204 -9.17 10.17 -21.86
N GLU A 205 -9.50 11.43 -21.62
CA GLU A 205 -9.88 12.41 -22.65
C GLU A 205 -8.72 12.83 -23.56
N ASN A 206 -7.46 12.63 -23.13
CA ASN A 206 -6.25 12.97 -23.89
C ASN A 206 -5.53 11.73 -24.50
N ILE A 207 -6.29 10.72 -24.90
CA ILE A 207 -5.77 9.41 -25.33
C ILE A 207 -4.91 9.51 -26.61
N LYS A 208 -5.15 10.49 -27.50
CA LYS A 208 -4.37 10.64 -28.74
C LYS A 208 -2.85 10.76 -28.54
N GLY A 209 -2.39 11.32 -27.41
CA GLY A 209 -0.97 11.36 -27.04
C GLY A 209 -0.42 10.08 -26.39
N TYR A 210 -1.28 9.12 -26.06
CA TYR A 210 -0.89 7.89 -25.37
C TYR A 210 -0.24 6.89 -26.32
N TYR A 211 -0.81 6.73 -27.50
CA TYR A 211 -0.33 5.78 -28.52
C TYR A 211 1.01 6.18 -29.16
N SER A 212 1.38 7.46 -29.12
CA SER A 212 2.67 7.92 -29.66
C SER A 212 3.90 7.38 -28.91
N PHE A 213 3.72 6.73 -27.76
CA PHE A 213 4.78 6.10 -26.98
C PHE A 213 4.81 4.57 -27.09
N MET A 214 3.83 3.97 -27.76
CA MET A 214 3.84 2.53 -28.02
C MET A 214 4.67 2.23 -29.27
N PRO A 215 5.57 1.24 -29.21
CA PRO A 215 6.21 0.73 -30.42
C PRO A 215 5.14 0.27 -31.44
N SER A 216 5.35 0.53 -32.70
CA SER A 216 4.42 0.18 -33.81
C SER A 216 4.03 -1.30 -33.83
N GLU A 217 4.89 -2.16 -33.32
CA GLU A 217 4.67 -3.61 -33.20
C GLU A 217 3.47 -3.97 -32.30
N PHE A 218 3.09 -3.10 -31.36
CA PHE A 218 1.99 -3.34 -30.43
C PHE A 218 0.68 -2.61 -30.79
N LEU A 219 0.72 -1.73 -31.79
CA LEU A 219 -0.48 -1.01 -32.25
C LEU A 219 -1.44 -1.91 -33.05
N ASN A 220 -0.93 -3.05 -33.55
CA ASN A 220 -1.69 -3.97 -34.40
C ASN A 220 -2.31 -5.16 -33.65
N GLU A 221 -2.10 -5.30 -32.32
CA GLU A 221 -2.53 -6.47 -31.54
C GLU A 221 -3.73 -6.23 -30.61
N THR A 222 -4.30 -5.04 -30.56
CA THR A 222 -5.50 -4.80 -29.75
C THR A 222 -6.71 -4.56 -30.63
N PRO A 223 -7.62 -5.54 -30.81
CA PRO A 223 -8.98 -5.21 -31.20
C PRO A 223 -9.60 -4.38 -30.08
N ILE A 224 -10.01 -3.18 -30.41
CA ILE A 224 -10.92 -2.42 -29.52
C ILE A 224 -12.25 -3.15 -29.60
N GLU A 225 -12.53 -4.07 -28.69
CA GLU A 225 -13.90 -4.47 -28.43
C GLU A 225 -14.61 -3.26 -27.82
N GLU A 226 -15.38 -2.60 -28.64
CA GLU A 226 -16.43 -1.70 -28.22
C GLU A 226 -17.38 -2.50 -27.32
N ILE A 227 -17.30 -2.29 -26.01
CA ILE A 227 -18.37 -2.67 -25.09
C ILE A 227 -19.40 -1.55 -25.21
N GLU A 228 -20.28 -1.67 -26.20
CA GLU A 228 -21.61 -1.11 -26.15
C GLU A 228 -22.42 -1.94 -25.12
N ASN A 229 -22.90 -1.27 -24.11
CA ASN A 229 -24.10 -1.32 -23.28
C ASN A 229 -23.83 -1.03 -21.82
#